data_9fada000f657d05d3c61159dc3362e19
#
_entry.id   9fada000f657d05d3c61159dc3362e19
#
_cell.length_a   1.000
_cell.length_b   1.000
_cell.length_c   1.000
_cell.angle_alpha   90.00
_cell.angle_beta   90.00
_cell.angle_gamma   90.00
#
_symmetry.space_group_name_H-M   'P 1'
#
loop_
_entity.id
_entity.type
_entity.pdbx_description
1 polymer ?
#
loop_
_entity_poly.entity_id
_entity_poly.type
_entity_poly.pdbx_seq_one_letter_code
_entity_poly.pdbx_strand_id
1 'polypeptide(L)' 'MLVDELRELTNNSKQYQEEYEGIVEKLKDVALGGLKEMKVLNNISDAVKYKLRKEGLTVTHKSELRYGQPISYDIIKW' A
#
# COMPACT_ATOMS: atom_id res chain seq x y z
N MET A 1 -17.93 -3.19 16.67
CA MET A 1 -18.74 -2.04 16.23
C MET A 1 -19.02 -2.16 14.72
N LEU A 2 -20.14 -1.63 14.29
CA LEU A 2 -20.54 -1.66 12.88
C LEU A 2 -19.47 -1.06 11.93
N VAL A 3 -18.79 -0.01 12.38
CA VAL A 3 -17.72 0.64 11.60
C VAL A 3 -16.61 -0.37 11.28
N ASP A 4 -16.23 -1.18 12.24
CA ASP A 4 -15.16 -2.17 12.05
C ASP A 4 -15.61 -3.27 11.09
N GLU A 5 -16.86 -3.71 11.21
CA GLU A 5 -17.44 -4.70 10.30
C GLU A 5 -17.50 -4.18 8.87
N LEU A 6 -17.93 -2.93 8.70
CA LEU A 6 -18.00 -2.30 7.38
C LEU A 6 -16.61 -2.14 6.76
N ARG A 7 -15.60 -1.79 7.57
CA ARG A 7 -14.22 -1.69 7.11
C ARG A 7 -13.69 -3.04 6.64
N GLU A 8 -13.95 -4.12 7.39
CA GLU A 8 -13.53 -5.45 7.00
C GLU A 8 -14.18 -5.90 5.70
N LEU A 9 -15.48 -5.67 5.54
CA LEU A 9 -16.19 -5.98 4.31
C LEU A 9 -15.62 -5.20 3.12
N THR A 10 -15.32 -3.94 3.31
CA THR A 10 -14.71 -3.10 2.27
C THR A 10 -13.32 -3.61 1.92
N ASN A 11 -12.49 -3.91 2.92
CA ASN A 11 -11.12 -4.40 2.71
C ASN A 11 -11.06 -5.76 2.04
N ASN A 12 -12.12 -6.56 2.18
CA ASN A 12 -12.23 -7.89 1.58
C ASN A 12 -12.98 -7.87 0.24
N SER A 13 -13.34 -6.69 -0.28
CA SER A 13 -13.97 -6.60 -1.58
C SER A 13 -13.00 -7.07 -2.67
N LYS A 14 -13.53 -7.65 -3.74
CA LYS A 14 -12.72 -8.21 -4.82
C LYS A 14 -11.75 -7.19 -5.41
N GLN A 15 -12.19 -5.95 -5.57
CA GLN A 15 -11.38 -4.87 -6.11
C GLN A 15 -10.11 -4.61 -5.28
N TYR A 16 -10.28 -4.48 -3.96
CA TYR A 16 -9.16 -4.22 -3.06
C TYR A 16 -8.28 -5.44 -2.86
N GLN A 17 -8.86 -6.62 -2.93
CA GLN A 17 -8.10 -7.87 -2.83
C GLN A 17 -7.13 -8.02 -4.01
N GLU A 18 -7.58 -7.73 -5.22
CA GLU A 18 -6.73 -7.77 -6.41
C GLU A 18 -5.59 -6.76 -6.33
N GLU A 19 -5.89 -5.54 -5.90
CA GLU A 19 -4.88 -4.50 -5.69
C GLU A 19 -3.86 -4.94 -4.64
N TYR A 20 -4.33 -5.47 -3.53
CA TYR A 20 -3.47 -5.97 -2.45
C TYR A 20 -2.54 -7.09 -2.93
N GLU A 21 -3.08 -8.09 -3.63
CA GLU A 21 -2.30 -9.21 -4.14
C GLU A 21 -1.23 -8.74 -5.12
N GLY A 22 -1.54 -7.81 -6.00
CA GLY A 22 -0.59 -7.22 -6.94
C GLY A 22 0.57 -6.51 -6.23
N ILE A 23 0.25 -5.78 -5.16
CA ILE A 23 1.28 -5.11 -4.35
C ILE A 23 2.14 -6.13 -3.62
N VAL A 24 1.54 -7.16 -3.04
CA VAL A 24 2.28 -8.22 -2.33
C VAL A 24 3.25 -8.95 -3.26
N GLU A 25 2.85 -9.24 -4.50
CA GLU A 25 3.75 -9.85 -5.48
C GLU A 25 4.97 -8.96 -5.77
N LYS A 26 4.74 -7.66 -5.95
CA LYS A 26 5.84 -6.72 -6.16
C LYS A 26 6.75 -6.62 -4.94
N LEU A 27 6.18 -6.64 -3.74
CA LEU A 27 6.96 -6.63 -2.50
C LEU A 27 7.86 -7.86 -2.40
N LYS A 28 7.36 -9.02 -2.78
CA LYS A 28 8.15 -10.26 -2.78
C LYS A 28 9.31 -10.17 -3.76
N ASP A 29 9.09 -9.63 -4.96
CA ASP A 29 10.15 -9.45 -5.95
C ASP A 29 11.22 -8.49 -5.44
N VAL A 30 10.83 -7.39 -4.83
CA VAL A 30 11.76 -6.41 -4.26
C VAL A 30 12.56 -7.02 -3.11
N ALA A 31 11.91 -7.79 -2.25
CA ALA A 31 12.57 -8.49 -1.15
C ALA A 31 13.58 -9.52 -1.64
N LEU A 32 13.25 -10.25 -2.71
CA LEU A 32 14.20 -11.19 -3.35
C LEU A 32 15.43 -10.47 -3.90
N GLY A 33 15.29 -9.20 -4.28
CA GLY A 33 16.41 -8.37 -4.70
C GLY A 33 17.25 -7.83 -3.55
N GLY A 34 16.93 -8.15 -2.30
CA GLY A 34 17.68 -7.73 -1.12
C GLY A 34 17.26 -6.38 -0.53
N LEU A 35 16.18 -5.79 -1.00
CA LEU A 35 15.68 -4.51 -0.51
C LEU A 35 14.65 -4.72 0.60
N LYS A 36 14.49 -3.70 1.45
CA LYS A 36 13.54 -3.72 2.57
C LYS A 36 12.46 -2.65 2.45
N GLU A 37 12.39 -1.98 1.33
CA GLU A 37 11.39 -0.96 1.08
C GLU A 37 11.03 -0.94 -0.40
N MET A 38 9.82 -0.47 -0.69
CA MET A 38 9.34 -0.32 -2.05
C MET A 38 8.60 1.01 -2.18
N LYS A 39 8.89 1.74 -3.27
CA LYS A 39 8.23 2.99 -3.60
C LYS A 39 7.11 2.71 -4.61
N VAL A 40 5.91 3.16 -4.29
CA VAL A 40 4.73 3.01 -5.15
C VAL A 40 4.31 4.38 -5.64
N LEU A 41 4.43 4.63 -6.94
CA LEU A 41 4.10 5.91 -7.56
C LEU A 41 2.59 6.13 -7.72
N ASN A 42 1.83 5.05 -7.82
CA ASN A 42 0.38 5.12 -7.88
C ASN A 42 -0.19 5.19 -6.46
N ASN A 43 -1.27 5.95 -6.29
CA ASN A 43 -1.92 6.03 -4.99
C ASN A 43 -2.50 4.68 -4.60
N ILE A 44 -2.14 4.23 -3.40
CA ILE A 44 -2.70 2.99 -2.83
C ILE A 44 -4.00 3.35 -2.13
N SER A 45 -5.04 2.54 -2.33
CA SER A 45 -6.32 2.70 -1.65
C SER A 45 -6.14 2.60 -0.13
N ASP A 46 -6.89 3.38 0.64
CA ASP A 46 -6.81 3.37 2.10
C ASP A 46 -7.10 1.98 2.67
N ALA A 47 -8.03 1.24 2.07
CA ALA A 47 -8.34 -0.13 2.44
C ALA A 47 -7.11 -1.04 2.32
N VAL A 48 -6.34 -0.90 1.24
CA VAL A 48 -5.13 -1.68 1.00
C VAL A 48 -4.03 -1.26 1.97
N LYS A 49 -3.86 0.05 2.21
CA LYS A 49 -2.90 0.55 3.22
C LYS A 49 -3.19 -0.03 4.60
N TYR A 50 -4.46 -0.04 5.00
CA TYR A 50 -4.89 -0.61 6.27
C TYR A 50 -4.51 -2.10 6.36
N LYS A 51 -4.78 -2.85 5.31
CA LYS A 51 -4.48 -4.29 5.25
C LYS A 51 -2.98 -4.55 5.33
N LEU A 52 -2.17 -3.76 4.64
CA LEU A 52 -0.70 -3.86 4.70
C LEU A 52 -0.18 -3.55 6.10
N ARG A 53 -0.69 -2.51 6.75
CA ARG A 53 -0.31 -2.16 8.13
C ARG A 53 -0.68 -3.27 9.11
N LYS A 54 -1.83 -3.89 8.92
CA LYS A 54 -2.29 -4.99 9.75
C LYS A 54 -1.37 -6.21 9.64
N GLU A 55 -0.73 -6.40 8.50
CA GLU A 55 0.24 -7.46 8.27
C GLU A 55 1.66 -7.12 8.78
N GLY A 56 1.81 -5.99 9.44
CA GLY A 56 3.08 -5.59 10.03
C GLY A 56 3.95 -4.69 9.15
N LEU A 57 3.47 -4.28 8.00
CA LEU A 57 4.20 -3.39 7.10
C LEU A 57 4.00 -1.93 7.50
N THR A 58 5.02 -1.11 7.27
CA THR A 58 4.93 0.33 7.46
C THR A 58 4.64 0.99 6.12
N VAL A 59 3.55 1.76 6.05
CA VAL A 59 3.17 2.49 4.84
C VAL A 59 3.20 3.97 5.14
N THR A 60 4.05 4.72 4.43
CA THR A 60 4.22 6.15 4.61
C THR A 60 3.91 6.87 3.31
N HIS A 61 3.08 7.90 3.37
CA HIS A 61 2.79 8.75 2.21
C HIS A 61 3.76 9.92 2.20
N LYS A 62 4.36 10.19 1.04
CA LYS A 62 5.26 11.32 0.82
C LYS A 62 4.87 12.08 -0.42
N SER A 63 5.16 13.38 -0.42
CA SER A 63 4.99 14.22 -1.59
C SER A 63 6.21 15.12 -1.74
N GLU A 64 6.59 15.40 -2.99
CA GLU A 64 7.70 16.28 -3.29
C GLU A 64 7.41 17.07 -4.58
N LEU A 65 8.13 18.16 -4.76
CA LEU A 65 8.05 18.95 -5.99
C LEU A 65 9.19 18.55 -6.91
N ARG A 66 8.86 18.13 -8.13
CA ARG A 66 9.82 17.86 -9.18
C ARG A 66 9.47 18.71 -10.41
N TYR A 67 10.42 19.48 -10.89
CA TYR A 67 10.21 20.33 -12.05
C TYR A 67 8.98 21.23 -11.92
N GLY A 68 8.70 21.71 -10.71
CA GLY A 68 7.55 22.55 -10.43
C GLY A 68 6.21 21.83 -10.33
N GLN A 69 6.21 20.49 -10.45
CA GLN A 69 4.99 19.69 -10.35
C GLN A 69 4.97 18.86 -9.08
N PRO A 70 3.84 18.81 -8.38
CA PRO A 70 3.72 17.96 -7.19
C PRO A 70 3.64 16.48 -7.60
N ILE A 71 4.50 15.67 -6.98
CA ILE A 71 4.50 14.22 -7.13
C ILE A 71 4.24 13.62 -5.76
N SER A 72 3.27 12.71 -5.67
CA SER A 72 3.01 11.98 -4.44
C SER A 72 3.25 10.50 -4.67
N TYR A 73 3.73 9.83 -3.62
CA TYR A 73 4.00 8.40 -3.65
C TYR A 73 3.92 7.81 -2.25
N ASP A 74 3.77 6.49 -2.19
CA ASP A 74 3.76 5.75 -0.94
C ASP A 74 5.03 4.92 -0.84
N ILE A 75 5.59 4.81 0.37
CA ILE A 75 6.74 3.96 0.66
C ILE A 75 6.27 2.86 1.61
N ILE A 76 6.48 1.62 1.22
CA ILE A 76 6.18 0.45 2.02
C ILE A 76 7.50 -0.12 2.52
N LYS A 77 7.63 -0.29 3.84
CA LYS A 77 8.83 -0.84 4.48
C LYS A 77 8.50 -2.07 5.31
N TRP A 78 9.45 -2.95 5.39
CA TRP A 78 9.34 -4.16 6.22
C TRP A 78 10.62 -4.55 6.95
#